data_704e9da8bfe372c09b93670902170cce
#
_entry.id   704e9da8bfe372c09b93670902170cce
#
_cell.length_a   1.000
_cell.length_b   1.000
_cell.length_c   1.000
_cell.angle_alpha   90.00
_cell.angle_beta   90.00
_cell.angle_gamma   90.00
#
_symmetry.space_group_name_H-M   'P 1'
#
loop_
_entity.id
_entity.type
_entity.pdbx_description
1 polymer ?
#
loop_
_entity_poly.entity_id
_entity_poly.type
_entity_poly.pdbx_seq_one_letter_code
_entity_poly.pdbx_strand_id
1 'polypeptide(L)'
;MRVYLDHSATTYVDPKVLEKMLPYFTEKFGNANSQHGVGREAAVAVDKARGQVAAAINAKPNEIYFTSGGSEADDWVLQGVCEANAAKGNEIIISSIEHSAMMTTAKWLEKHGVKVTYLNVDKGGFVDLEQLENAITDKTVLVSVMLANNEIGTIEPIKDVVGIAKKHGVLVHTDAVQAVGSIPVDVKDLGVDFLSMSAHKFYGPKGVGALYIKNGVKIGKLLHGGEQERSMRAGTTNLASVVGMGEAIELAVKDMGENAKRITELRNYFIDGVLARIPYVRLNGDREKRLPCNANFSFEYIEGESILFSLDLAGVEASSGSACSSGSLEPSHTLLAIGVPVEIAHGSIRFSLGKDNTKEQIDYTLDVLVEVVERLRKMSPLYNVNKEN
;
A
#
# COMPACT_ATOMS: atom_id res chain seq x y z
N MET A 1 17.28 21.52 -8.62
CA MET A 1 17.25 20.07 -8.98
C MET A 1 15.81 19.63 -8.78
N ARG A 2 15.29 18.69 -9.60
CA ARG A 2 13.98 18.06 -9.32
C ARG A 2 14.17 16.70 -8.69
N VAL A 3 13.54 16.45 -7.53
CA VAL A 3 13.70 15.22 -6.75
C VAL A 3 12.31 14.68 -6.36
N TYR A 4 11.91 13.55 -6.94
CA TYR A 4 10.64 12.91 -6.60
C TYR A 4 10.84 11.90 -5.47
N LEU A 5 10.20 12.15 -4.32
CA LEU A 5 10.24 11.32 -3.11
C LEU A 5 8.83 10.98 -2.61
N ASP A 6 7.89 10.76 -3.54
CA ASP A 6 6.52 10.35 -3.23
C ASP A 6 6.10 9.06 -3.95
N HIS A 7 7.02 8.10 -4.05
CA HIS A 7 6.77 6.81 -4.72
C HIS A 7 5.72 5.95 -4.02
N SER A 8 5.46 6.16 -2.72
CA SER A 8 4.36 5.50 -2.01
C SER A 8 2.98 6.00 -2.44
N ALA A 9 2.85 7.22 -2.97
CA ALA A 9 1.60 7.70 -3.56
C ALA A 9 1.39 7.07 -4.95
N THR A 10 2.37 7.16 -5.83
CA THR A 10 2.35 6.53 -7.16
C THR A 10 3.75 6.50 -7.76
N THR A 11 3.96 5.61 -8.72
CA THR A 11 5.16 5.63 -9.56
C THR A 11 4.80 5.99 -11.02
N TYR A 12 5.79 6.32 -11.82
CA TYR A 12 5.64 6.41 -13.27
C TYR A 12 5.56 5.00 -13.89
N VAL A 13 5.07 4.89 -15.12
CA VAL A 13 5.12 3.63 -15.87
C VAL A 13 6.53 3.44 -16.42
N ASP A 14 7.17 2.31 -16.08
CA ASP A 14 8.51 2.00 -16.61
C ASP A 14 8.49 2.02 -18.16
N PRO A 15 9.47 2.65 -18.82
CA PRO A 15 9.52 2.71 -20.28
C PRO A 15 9.42 1.33 -20.97
N LYS A 16 10.03 0.29 -20.38
CA LYS A 16 9.93 -1.08 -20.90
C LYS A 16 8.51 -1.64 -20.79
N VAL A 17 7.81 -1.29 -19.69
CA VAL A 17 6.40 -1.64 -19.50
C VAL A 17 5.52 -0.94 -20.53
N LEU A 18 5.74 0.37 -20.73
CA LEU A 18 5.00 1.16 -21.69
C LEU A 18 5.17 0.59 -23.12
N GLU A 19 6.39 0.25 -23.51
CA GLU A 19 6.67 -0.38 -24.81
C GLU A 19 5.86 -1.68 -25.02
N LYS A 20 5.72 -2.50 -23.97
CA LYS A 20 4.91 -3.72 -24.03
C LYS A 20 3.41 -3.46 -24.11
N MET A 21 2.95 -2.35 -23.54
CA MET A 21 1.53 -1.96 -23.55
C MET A 21 1.09 -1.41 -24.92
N LEU A 22 1.94 -0.64 -25.60
CA LEU A 22 1.58 0.13 -26.80
C LEU A 22 0.84 -0.67 -27.88
N PRO A 23 1.27 -1.90 -28.26
CA PRO A 23 0.58 -2.68 -29.30
C PRO A 23 -0.88 -3.01 -28.96
N TYR A 24 -1.22 -3.06 -27.68
CA TYR A 24 -2.56 -3.44 -27.24
C TYR A 24 -3.58 -2.30 -27.27
N PHE A 25 -3.15 -1.09 -27.58
CA PHE A 25 -4.07 0.03 -27.81
C PHE A 25 -4.57 0.11 -29.26
N THR A 26 -3.79 -0.35 -30.25
CA THR A 26 -4.07 -0.09 -31.67
C THR A 26 -4.00 -1.34 -32.54
N GLU A 27 -3.08 -2.26 -32.28
CA GLU A 27 -2.84 -3.42 -33.13
C GLU A 27 -3.49 -4.70 -32.60
N LYS A 28 -3.30 -4.99 -31.30
CA LYS A 28 -3.74 -6.20 -30.59
C LYS A 28 -4.90 -5.91 -29.64
N PHE A 29 -5.87 -5.13 -30.07
CA PHE A 29 -6.94 -4.53 -29.26
C PHE A 29 -8.12 -5.48 -28.97
N GLY A 30 -8.03 -6.77 -29.26
CA GLY A 30 -9.13 -7.72 -29.19
C GLY A 30 -9.76 -7.83 -27.81
N ASN A 31 -11.06 -8.16 -27.78
CA ASN A 31 -11.72 -8.56 -26.54
C ASN A 31 -11.35 -10.01 -26.22
N ALA A 32 -10.74 -10.25 -25.07
CA ALA A 32 -10.28 -11.58 -24.64
C ALA A 32 -11.39 -12.66 -24.55
N ASN A 33 -12.67 -12.24 -24.51
CA ASN A 33 -13.81 -13.16 -24.48
C ASN A 33 -14.33 -13.51 -25.89
N SER A 34 -13.80 -12.88 -26.96
CA SER A 34 -14.23 -13.17 -28.33
C SER A 34 -13.59 -14.44 -28.90
N GLN A 35 -14.39 -15.23 -29.61
CA GLN A 35 -13.92 -16.53 -30.15
C GLN A 35 -13.08 -16.43 -31.42
N HIS A 36 -13.06 -15.26 -32.10
CA HIS A 36 -12.26 -15.07 -33.33
C HIS A 36 -10.75 -14.83 -33.01
N GLY A 37 -9.90 -14.85 -34.06
CA GLY A 37 -8.43 -14.78 -33.93
C GLY A 37 -7.93 -13.63 -33.06
N VAL A 38 -8.42 -12.42 -33.32
CA VAL A 38 -8.00 -11.22 -32.56
C VAL A 38 -8.37 -11.34 -31.07
N GLY A 39 -9.53 -11.95 -30.75
CA GLY A 39 -9.93 -12.21 -29.34
C GLY A 39 -9.02 -13.25 -28.66
N ARG A 40 -8.67 -14.32 -29.42
CA ARG A 40 -7.75 -15.34 -28.86
C ARG A 40 -6.35 -14.80 -28.60
N GLU A 41 -5.82 -13.90 -29.43
CA GLU A 41 -4.56 -13.22 -29.17
C GLU A 41 -4.61 -12.40 -27.87
N ALA A 42 -5.71 -11.68 -27.66
CA ALA A 42 -5.94 -10.93 -26.42
C ALA A 42 -6.02 -11.86 -25.20
N ALA A 43 -6.74 -12.99 -25.31
CA ALA A 43 -6.83 -13.99 -24.24
C ALA A 43 -5.46 -14.54 -23.84
N VAL A 44 -4.62 -14.90 -24.82
CA VAL A 44 -3.24 -15.36 -24.58
C VAL A 44 -2.42 -14.30 -23.85
N ALA A 45 -2.58 -13.02 -24.18
CA ALA A 45 -1.88 -11.94 -23.50
C ALA A 45 -2.33 -11.76 -22.03
N VAL A 46 -3.64 -11.87 -21.77
CA VAL A 46 -4.19 -11.84 -20.41
C VAL A 46 -3.69 -13.02 -19.59
N ASP A 47 -3.70 -14.24 -20.17
CA ASP A 47 -3.23 -15.44 -19.47
C ASP A 47 -1.73 -15.37 -19.16
N LYS A 48 -0.92 -14.83 -20.07
CA LYS A 48 0.50 -14.58 -19.82
C LYS A 48 0.69 -13.62 -18.65
N ALA A 49 0.02 -12.47 -18.66
CA ALA A 49 0.10 -11.49 -17.58
C ALA A 49 -0.35 -12.08 -16.23
N ARG A 50 -1.41 -12.88 -16.25
CA ARG A 50 -1.90 -13.60 -15.05
C ARG A 50 -0.85 -14.57 -14.52
N GLY A 51 -0.15 -15.28 -15.40
CA GLY A 51 0.95 -16.16 -15.04
C GLY A 51 2.13 -15.41 -14.42
N GLN A 52 2.49 -14.24 -14.96
CA GLN A 52 3.54 -13.37 -14.41
C GLN A 52 3.20 -12.87 -13.00
N VAL A 53 1.97 -12.40 -12.80
CA VAL A 53 1.49 -11.95 -11.48
C VAL A 53 1.47 -13.12 -10.49
N ALA A 54 0.98 -14.29 -10.89
CA ALA A 54 0.94 -15.46 -10.02
C ALA A 54 2.35 -15.91 -9.61
N ALA A 55 3.28 -15.98 -10.56
CA ALA A 55 4.67 -16.37 -10.29
C ALA A 55 5.37 -15.44 -9.30
N ALA A 56 5.09 -14.12 -9.40
CA ALA A 56 5.70 -13.10 -8.55
C ALA A 56 5.40 -13.25 -7.06
N ILE A 57 4.27 -13.87 -6.71
CA ILE A 57 3.82 -14.08 -5.33
C ILE A 57 3.71 -15.57 -4.95
N ASN A 58 4.29 -16.48 -5.76
CA ASN A 58 4.21 -17.94 -5.59
C ASN A 58 2.77 -18.51 -5.55
N ALA A 59 1.83 -17.87 -6.28
CA ALA A 59 0.45 -18.33 -6.47
C ALA A 59 0.30 -19.18 -7.74
N LYS A 60 -0.90 -19.73 -7.96
CA LYS A 60 -1.31 -20.33 -9.22
C LYS A 60 -2.06 -19.30 -10.08
N PRO A 61 -1.99 -19.36 -11.42
CA PRO A 61 -2.70 -18.41 -12.29
C PRO A 61 -4.23 -18.35 -12.03
N ASN A 62 -4.85 -19.46 -11.69
CA ASN A 62 -6.29 -19.53 -11.39
C ASN A 62 -6.66 -18.94 -10.00
N GLU A 63 -5.69 -18.49 -9.23
CA GLU A 63 -5.89 -17.78 -7.94
C GLU A 63 -5.79 -16.26 -8.12
N ILE A 64 -5.46 -15.76 -9.31
CA ILE A 64 -5.33 -14.33 -9.59
C ILE A 64 -6.59 -13.82 -10.30
N TYR A 65 -7.12 -12.68 -9.85
CA TYR A 65 -8.25 -11.97 -10.44
C TYR A 65 -7.87 -10.50 -10.65
N PHE A 66 -8.00 -10.01 -11.87
CA PHE A 66 -7.69 -8.61 -12.17
C PHE A 66 -8.80 -7.67 -11.69
N THR A 67 -8.39 -6.56 -11.11
CA THR A 67 -9.23 -5.48 -10.61
C THR A 67 -8.79 -4.16 -11.22
N SER A 68 -9.49 -3.06 -10.91
CA SER A 68 -9.08 -1.71 -11.33
C SER A 68 -7.97 -1.11 -10.45
N GLY A 69 -7.62 -1.75 -9.34
CA GLY A 69 -6.61 -1.27 -8.39
C GLY A 69 -6.73 -1.94 -7.03
N GLY A 70 -5.88 -1.53 -6.09
CA GLY A 70 -5.89 -2.04 -4.72
C GLY A 70 -7.23 -1.81 -4.02
N SER A 71 -7.80 -0.60 -4.12
CA SER A 71 -9.07 -0.27 -3.46
C SER A 71 -10.22 -1.18 -3.88
N GLU A 72 -10.34 -1.53 -5.18
CA GLU A 72 -11.34 -2.50 -5.62
C GLU A 72 -11.08 -3.89 -5.05
N ALA A 73 -9.81 -4.30 -4.96
CA ALA A 73 -9.44 -5.59 -4.40
C ALA A 73 -9.78 -5.67 -2.90
N ASP A 74 -9.47 -4.62 -2.14
CA ASP A 74 -9.77 -4.50 -0.71
C ASP A 74 -11.28 -4.49 -0.44
N ASP A 75 -12.02 -3.66 -1.17
CA ASP A 75 -13.48 -3.59 -1.07
C ASP A 75 -14.13 -4.94 -1.40
N TRP A 76 -13.62 -5.62 -2.43
CA TRP A 76 -14.12 -6.92 -2.81
C TRP A 76 -13.93 -7.95 -1.70
N VAL A 77 -12.77 -7.98 -1.05
CA VAL A 77 -12.54 -8.91 0.05
C VAL A 77 -13.49 -8.63 1.22
N LEU A 78 -13.56 -7.39 1.69
CA LEU A 78 -14.39 -7.05 2.84
C LEU A 78 -15.87 -7.37 2.60
N GLN A 79 -16.42 -6.91 1.49
CA GLN A 79 -17.84 -7.11 1.16
C GLN A 79 -18.13 -8.56 0.77
N GLY A 80 -17.30 -9.14 -0.11
CA GLY A 80 -17.55 -10.47 -0.63
C GLY A 80 -17.35 -11.59 0.40
N VAL A 81 -16.43 -11.44 1.36
CA VAL A 81 -16.27 -12.42 2.45
C VAL A 81 -17.45 -12.33 3.41
N CYS A 82 -17.89 -11.13 3.78
CA CYS A 82 -19.07 -10.96 4.64
C CYS A 82 -20.31 -11.58 3.99
N GLU A 83 -20.55 -11.32 2.70
CA GLU A 83 -21.67 -11.91 1.96
C GLU A 83 -21.60 -13.45 1.93
N ALA A 84 -20.46 -14.00 1.51
CA ALA A 84 -20.30 -15.45 1.33
C ALA A 84 -20.33 -16.24 2.64
N ASN A 85 -20.03 -15.59 3.78
CA ASN A 85 -19.97 -16.21 5.10
C ASN A 85 -21.07 -15.75 6.06
N ALA A 86 -22.11 -15.07 5.58
CA ALA A 86 -23.20 -14.53 6.40
C ALA A 86 -23.90 -15.60 7.29
N ALA A 87 -23.92 -16.88 6.86
CA ALA A 87 -24.45 -17.97 7.65
C ALA A 87 -23.55 -18.38 8.84
N LYS A 88 -22.22 -18.13 8.74
CA LYS A 88 -21.25 -18.41 9.82
C LYS A 88 -21.25 -17.27 10.83
N GLY A 89 -21.23 -16.02 10.36
CA GLY A 89 -21.14 -14.86 11.21
C GLY A 89 -21.03 -13.54 10.44
N ASN A 90 -20.98 -12.46 11.20
CA ASN A 90 -20.95 -11.08 10.68
C ASN A 90 -19.89 -10.23 11.41
N GLU A 91 -18.83 -10.83 11.90
CA GLU A 91 -17.75 -10.12 12.59
C GLU A 91 -16.47 -10.17 11.76
N ILE A 92 -15.81 -9.02 11.61
CA ILE A 92 -14.50 -8.88 10.98
C ILE A 92 -13.54 -8.14 11.91
N ILE A 93 -12.26 -8.42 11.76
CA ILE A 93 -11.19 -7.76 12.51
C ILE A 93 -10.23 -7.13 11.50
N ILE A 94 -9.91 -5.85 11.66
CA ILE A 94 -8.95 -5.15 10.80
C ILE A 94 -7.96 -4.37 11.67
N SER A 95 -6.78 -4.03 11.13
CA SER A 95 -5.86 -3.17 11.86
C SER A 95 -6.35 -1.71 11.87
N SER A 96 -5.99 -0.94 12.91
CA SER A 96 -6.33 0.50 13.01
C SER A 96 -5.51 1.38 12.07
N ILE A 97 -4.52 0.83 11.38
CA ILE A 97 -3.62 1.54 10.47
C ILE A 97 -3.80 1.16 9.00
N GLU A 98 -4.93 0.53 8.67
CA GLU A 98 -5.25 0.14 7.29
C GLU A 98 -5.37 1.35 6.35
N HIS A 99 -5.19 1.08 5.06
CA HIS A 99 -5.47 2.07 4.01
C HIS A 99 -6.92 2.57 4.07
N SER A 100 -7.18 3.80 3.63
CA SER A 100 -8.51 4.43 3.64
C SER A 100 -9.60 3.60 2.92
N ALA A 101 -9.24 2.81 1.90
CA ALA A 101 -10.16 1.88 1.24
C ALA A 101 -10.74 0.88 2.25
N MET A 102 -9.87 0.24 3.05
CA MET A 102 -10.28 -0.70 4.09
C MET A 102 -11.07 -0.03 5.21
N MET A 103 -10.57 1.10 5.74
CA MET A 103 -11.19 1.83 6.85
C MET A 103 -12.60 2.35 6.48
N THR A 104 -12.75 2.89 5.28
CA THR A 104 -14.03 3.45 4.83
C THR A 104 -15.04 2.35 4.53
N THR A 105 -14.61 1.26 3.90
CA THR A 105 -15.48 0.10 3.64
C THR A 105 -15.89 -0.60 4.93
N ALA A 106 -14.99 -0.72 5.89
CA ALA A 106 -15.33 -1.25 7.22
C ALA A 106 -16.42 -0.41 7.92
N LYS A 107 -16.28 0.92 7.93
CA LYS A 107 -17.30 1.85 8.46
C LYS A 107 -18.62 1.76 7.71
N TRP A 108 -18.58 1.49 6.41
CA TRP A 108 -19.80 1.26 5.63
C TRP A 108 -20.45 -0.08 6.02
N LEU A 109 -19.67 -1.14 6.19
CA LEU A 109 -20.16 -2.45 6.63
C LEU A 109 -20.78 -2.41 8.03
N GLU A 110 -20.24 -1.62 8.98
CA GLU A 110 -20.85 -1.40 10.31
C GLU A 110 -22.28 -0.89 10.20
N LYS A 111 -22.51 0.07 9.28
CA LYS A 111 -23.89 0.59 9.01
C LYS A 111 -24.80 -0.46 8.39
N HIS A 112 -24.25 -1.56 7.88
CA HIS A 112 -24.98 -2.68 7.28
C HIS A 112 -25.00 -3.93 8.17
N GLY A 113 -24.74 -3.78 9.46
CA GLY A 113 -24.89 -4.83 10.47
C GLY A 113 -23.70 -5.77 10.63
N VAL A 114 -22.55 -5.44 10.06
CA VAL A 114 -21.29 -6.14 10.34
C VAL A 114 -20.64 -5.52 11.59
N LYS A 115 -20.18 -6.34 12.51
CA LYS A 115 -19.40 -5.87 13.65
C LYS A 115 -17.92 -5.84 13.25
N VAL A 116 -17.31 -4.67 13.36
CA VAL A 116 -15.88 -4.47 13.07
C VAL A 116 -15.10 -4.27 14.37
N THR A 117 -14.02 -5.02 14.52
CA THR A 117 -13.04 -4.80 15.60
C THR A 117 -11.76 -4.22 14.98
N TYR A 118 -11.33 -3.08 15.51
CA TYR A 118 -10.09 -2.42 15.10
C TYR A 118 -8.98 -2.81 16.06
N LEU A 119 -7.93 -3.48 15.55
CA LEU A 119 -6.77 -3.85 16.35
C LEU A 119 -5.90 -2.63 16.60
N ASN A 120 -5.54 -2.44 17.84
CA ASN A 120 -4.54 -1.44 18.22
C ASN A 120 -3.17 -1.84 17.66
N VAL A 121 -2.31 -0.84 17.57
CA VAL A 121 -0.90 -1.01 17.22
C VAL A 121 -0.02 -0.39 18.31
N ASP A 122 1.21 -0.85 18.40
CA ASP A 122 2.21 -0.27 19.27
C ASP A 122 2.84 1.01 18.64
N LYS A 123 3.82 1.61 19.32
CA LYS A 123 4.53 2.80 18.84
C LYS A 123 5.35 2.58 17.56
N GLY A 124 5.70 1.32 17.27
CA GLY A 124 6.36 0.90 16.02
C GLY A 124 5.38 0.72 14.88
N GLY A 125 4.08 0.63 15.18
CA GLY A 125 3.01 0.38 14.23
C GLY A 125 2.69 -1.11 14.07
N PHE A 126 3.16 -2.00 14.95
CA PHE A 126 2.84 -3.43 14.90
C PHE A 126 1.51 -3.73 15.59
N VAL A 127 0.69 -4.57 14.95
CA VAL A 127 -0.61 -5.00 15.51
C VAL A 127 -0.45 -5.76 16.82
N ASP A 128 -1.40 -5.54 17.73
CA ASP A 128 -1.50 -6.24 19.00
C ASP A 128 -2.03 -7.68 18.79
N LEU A 129 -1.12 -8.65 18.82
CA LEU A 129 -1.44 -10.08 18.61
C LEU A 129 -2.25 -10.68 19.78
N GLU A 130 -2.10 -10.18 20.99
CA GLU A 130 -2.90 -10.62 22.14
C GLU A 130 -4.34 -10.11 22.01
N GLN A 131 -4.52 -8.87 21.61
CA GLN A 131 -5.84 -8.33 21.28
C GLN A 131 -6.49 -9.13 20.15
N LEU A 132 -5.74 -9.51 19.10
CA LEU A 132 -6.25 -10.33 18.01
C LEU A 132 -6.77 -11.68 18.51
N GLU A 133 -5.98 -12.43 19.29
CA GLU A 133 -6.39 -13.74 19.83
C GLU A 133 -7.68 -13.61 20.67
N ASN A 134 -7.77 -12.56 21.49
CA ASN A 134 -8.94 -12.32 22.36
C ASN A 134 -10.17 -11.78 21.62
N ALA A 135 -10.00 -11.16 20.46
CA ALA A 135 -11.08 -10.57 19.69
C ALA A 135 -11.81 -11.56 18.77
N ILE A 136 -11.19 -12.71 18.47
CA ILE A 136 -11.79 -13.75 17.62
C ILE A 136 -12.92 -14.43 18.35
N THR A 137 -14.09 -14.53 17.70
CA THR A 137 -15.26 -15.26 18.16
C THR A 137 -15.71 -16.29 17.12
N ASP A 138 -16.69 -17.12 17.46
CA ASP A 138 -17.31 -18.06 16.50
C ASP A 138 -17.98 -17.37 15.31
N LYS A 139 -18.28 -16.07 15.43
CA LYS A 139 -18.90 -15.25 14.39
C LYS A 139 -17.88 -14.50 13.53
N THR A 140 -16.59 -14.56 13.89
CA THR A 140 -15.54 -13.90 13.12
C THR A 140 -15.32 -14.65 11.81
N VAL A 141 -15.40 -13.93 10.68
CA VAL A 141 -15.26 -14.50 9.33
C VAL A 141 -13.97 -14.07 8.64
N LEU A 142 -13.40 -12.92 9.01
CA LEU A 142 -12.20 -12.36 8.38
C LEU A 142 -11.34 -11.62 9.40
N VAL A 143 -10.03 -11.82 9.29
CA VAL A 143 -8.99 -10.93 9.83
C VAL A 143 -8.28 -10.29 8.65
N SER A 144 -8.13 -8.96 8.65
CA SER A 144 -7.40 -8.23 7.63
C SER A 144 -6.37 -7.31 8.26
N VAL A 145 -5.10 -7.54 7.91
CA VAL A 145 -3.97 -6.72 8.34
C VAL A 145 -3.08 -6.47 7.13
N MET A 146 -2.81 -5.21 6.83
CA MET A 146 -1.93 -4.85 5.72
C MET A 146 -0.52 -5.40 5.92
N LEU A 147 0.14 -5.84 4.83
CA LEU A 147 1.49 -6.40 4.93
C LEU A 147 2.53 -5.33 5.28
N ALA A 148 2.35 -4.12 4.75
CA ALA A 148 3.22 -3.01 5.09
C ALA A 148 2.47 -1.67 4.99
N ASN A 149 2.65 -0.83 5.99
CA ASN A 149 1.92 0.43 6.06
C ASN A 149 2.47 1.48 5.07
N ASN A 150 1.57 2.13 4.35
CA ASN A 150 1.89 3.11 3.31
C ASN A 150 2.38 4.47 3.85
N GLU A 151 2.14 4.78 5.12
CA GLU A 151 2.54 6.05 5.73
C GLU A 151 3.86 5.91 6.50
N ILE A 152 3.93 5.00 7.45
CA ILE A 152 5.08 4.82 8.35
C ILE A 152 6.05 3.72 7.89
N GLY A 153 5.65 2.92 6.90
CA GLY A 153 6.49 1.89 6.31
C GLY A 153 6.60 0.58 7.09
N THR A 154 6.09 0.48 8.29
CA THR A 154 6.20 -0.72 9.15
C THR A 154 5.68 -1.96 8.43
N ILE A 155 6.43 -3.06 8.51
CA ILE A 155 6.10 -4.37 7.92
C ILE A 155 5.49 -5.24 9.02
N GLU A 156 4.23 -5.64 8.85
CA GLU A 156 3.45 -6.36 9.84
C GLU A 156 3.82 -7.85 9.94
N PRO A 157 3.65 -8.47 11.11
CA PRO A 157 3.94 -9.89 11.36
C PRO A 157 2.81 -10.81 10.84
N ILE A 158 2.54 -10.79 9.52
CA ILE A 158 1.40 -11.49 8.91
C ILE A 158 1.40 -12.99 9.21
N LYS A 159 2.57 -13.63 9.31
CA LYS A 159 2.63 -15.06 9.64
C LYS A 159 2.06 -15.37 11.04
N ASP A 160 2.30 -14.49 12.00
CA ASP A 160 1.79 -14.62 13.35
C ASP A 160 0.27 -14.38 13.37
N VAL A 161 -0.20 -13.34 12.64
CA VAL A 161 -1.64 -13.09 12.43
C VAL A 161 -2.34 -14.30 11.81
N VAL A 162 -1.76 -14.89 10.76
CA VAL A 162 -2.28 -16.09 10.11
C VAL A 162 -2.27 -17.28 11.08
N GLY A 163 -1.19 -17.45 11.86
CA GLY A 163 -1.08 -18.51 12.86
C GLY A 163 -2.19 -18.48 13.89
N ILE A 164 -2.54 -17.27 14.36
CA ILE A 164 -3.66 -17.05 15.29
C ILE A 164 -5.00 -17.33 14.61
N ALA A 165 -5.30 -16.66 13.50
CA ALA A 165 -6.59 -16.77 12.82
C ALA A 165 -6.93 -18.21 12.40
N LYS A 166 -5.95 -18.96 11.93
CA LYS A 166 -6.14 -20.37 11.51
C LYS A 166 -6.51 -21.32 12.62
N LYS A 167 -6.07 -21.10 13.87
CA LYS A 167 -6.51 -21.91 15.02
C LYS A 167 -8.03 -21.87 15.20
N HIS A 168 -8.64 -20.76 14.80
CA HIS A 168 -10.07 -20.50 14.91
C HIS A 168 -10.84 -20.70 13.58
N GLY A 169 -10.17 -21.14 12.52
CA GLY A 169 -10.78 -21.31 11.20
C GLY A 169 -11.31 -20.01 10.57
N VAL A 170 -10.64 -18.89 10.84
CA VAL A 170 -10.95 -17.56 10.30
C VAL A 170 -10.10 -17.28 9.08
N LEU A 171 -10.69 -16.68 8.04
CA LEU A 171 -10.00 -16.30 6.80
C LEU A 171 -9.09 -15.08 7.05
N VAL A 172 -7.98 -15.01 6.32
CA VAL A 172 -7.01 -13.90 6.44
C VAL A 172 -6.80 -13.23 5.10
N HIS A 173 -6.95 -11.91 5.11
CA HIS A 173 -6.57 -11.00 4.04
C HIS A 173 -5.36 -10.16 4.44
N THR A 174 -4.55 -9.81 3.45
CA THR A 174 -3.51 -8.79 3.60
C THR A 174 -3.52 -7.82 2.41
N ASP A 175 -3.61 -6.51 2.70
CA ASP A 175 -3.28 -5.48 1.70
C ASP A 175 -1.76 -5.44 1.53
N ALA A 176 -1.28 -5.96 0.40
CA ALA A 176 0.14 -5.99 0.04
C ALA A 176 0.51 -4.94 -1.03
N VAL A 177 -0.33 -3.94 -1.24
CA VAL A 177 -0.16 -2.91 -2.28
C VAL A 177 1.20 -2.21 -2.17
N GLN A 178 1.70 -1.96 -0.97
CA GLN A 178 3.00 -1.32 -0.76
C GLN A 178 4.17 -2.32 -0.72
N ALA A 179 3.89 -3.61 -0.56
CA ALA A 179 4.90 -4.64 -0.36
C ALA A 179 5.32 -5.33 -1.65
N VAL A 180 4.33 -5.66 -2.53
CA VAL A 180 4.60 -6.37 -3.79
C VAL A 180 5.54 -5.58 -4.69
N GLY A 181 6.61 -6.23 -5.15
CA GLY A 181 7.67 -5.61 -5.96
C GLY A 181 8.70 -4.78 -5.15
N SER A 182 8.47 -4.58 -3.85
CA SER A 182 9.38 -3.85 -2.95
C SER A 182 10.13 -4.77 -1.98
N ILE A 183 9.43 -5.79 -1.47
CA ILE A 183 9.96 -6.84 -0.60
C ILE A 183 9.45 -8.21 -1.06
N PRO A 184 10.10 -9.33 -0.67
CA PRO A 184 9.62 -10.67 -1.00
C PRO A 184 8.21 -10.92 -0.46
N VAL A 185 7.31 -11.37 -1.35
CA VAL A 185 5.94 -11.75 -1.01
C VAL A 185 5.66 -13.15 -1.55
N ASP A 186 5.39 -14.10 -0.66
CA ASP A 186 5.06 -15.48 -0.98
C ASP A 186 3.77 -15.87 -0.25
N VAL A 187 2.67 -16.05 -0.99
CA VAL A 187 1.35 -16.32 -0.38
C VAL A 187 1.28 -17.68 0.31
N LYS A 188 2.13 -18.64 -0.10
CA LYS A 188 2.18 -19.95 0.56
C LYS A 188 2.93 -19.87 1.89
N ASP A 189 4.02 -19.10 1.92
CA ASP A 189 4.83 -18.88 3.12
C ASP A 189 4.09 -17.98 4.13
N LEU A 190 3.41 -16.93 3.66
CA LEU A 190 2.53 -16.11 4.50
C LEU A 190 1.30 -16.88 4.98
N GLY A 191 0.76 -17.74 4.13
CA GLY A 191 -0.40 -18.59 4.45
C GLY A 191 -1.74 -17.86 4.40
N VAL A 192 -1.81 -16.66 3.82
CA VAL A 192 -3.03 -15.87 3.67
C VAL A 192 -4.02 -16.51 2.70
N ASP A 193 -5.28 -16.14 2.81
CA ASP A 193 -6.36 -16.59 1.93
C ASP A 193 -6.66 -15.56 0.82
N PHE A 194 -6.37 -14.29 1.07
CA PHE A 194 -6.51 -13.19 0.10
C PHE A 194 -5.31 -12.24 0.19
N LEU A 195 -4.95 -11.64 -0.96
CA LEU A 195 -3.92 -10.60 -1.01
C LEU A 195 -4.25 -9.59 -2.11
N SER A 196 -4.27 -8.30 -1.74
CA SER A 196 -4.49 -7.17 -2.66
C SER A 196 -3.19 -6.59 -3.18
N MET A 197 -3.17 -6.19 -4.48
CA MET A 197 -2.03 -5.52 -5.09
C MET A 197 -2.47 -4.50 -6.15
N SER A 198 -1.59 -3.52 -6.45
CA SER A 198 -1.87 -2.46 -7.42
C SER A 198 -0.63 -2.15 -8.26
N ALA A 199 -0.78 -2.18 -9.60
CA ALA A 199 0.34 -2.09 -10.53
C ALA A 199 1.15 -0.80 -10.42
N HIS A 200 0.50 0.33 -10.13
CA HIS A 200 1.16 1.63 -10.07
C HIS A 200 2.11 1.81 -8.88
N LYS A 201 2.23 0.85 -7.99
CA LYS A 201 3.20 0.87 -6.89
C LYS A 201 4.53 0.21 -7.26
N PHE A 202 4.55 -0.58 -8.32
CA PHE A 202 5.75 -1.24 -8.84
C PHE A 202 6.02 -0.90 -10.31
N TYR A 203 5.85 0.40 -10.66
CA TYR A 203 6.13 0.97 -11.99
C TYR A 203 5.27 0.42 -13.13
N GLY A 204 4.10 -0.10 -12.81
CA GLY A 204 3.04 -0.46 -13.74
C GLY A 204 2.05 0.67 -13.97
N PRO A 205 1.06 0.46 -14.86
CA PRO A 205 0.04 1.45 -15.16
C PRO A 205 -0.94 1.63 -13.99
N LYS A 206 -1.49 2.85 -13.85
CA LYS A 206 -2.64 3.13 -13.01
C LYS A 206 -3.90 2.48 -13.58
N GLY A 207 -4.90 2.24 -12.77
CA GLY A 207 -6.20 1.70 -13.23
C GLY A 207 -6.19 0.19 -13.44
N VAL A 208 -5.23 -0.54 -12.88
CA VAL A 208 -5.19 -2.00 -12.79
C VAL A 208 -4.55 -2.46 -11.49
N GLY A 209 -5.14 -3.48 -10.92
CA GLY A 209 -4.65 -4.23 -9.77
C GLY A 209 -4.99 -5.71 -9.91
N ALA A 210 -4.74 -6.46 -8.86
CA ALA A 210 -5.16 -7.84 -8.78
C ALA A 210 -5.47 -8.23 -7.33
N LEU A 211 -6.40 -9.18 -7.21
CA LEU A 211 -6.71 -9.89 -5.99
C LEU A 211 -6.26 -11.35 -6.13
N TYR A 212 -5.42 -11.80 -5.22
CA TYR A 212 -5.19 -13.22 -5.00
C TYR A 212 -6.31 -13.79 -4.13
N ILE A 213 -6.90 -14.86 -4.60
CA ILE A 213 -7.89 -15.66 -3.87
C ILE A 213 -7.42 -17.10 -3.86
N LYS A 214 -7.11 -17.62 -2.67
CA LYS A 214 -6.67 -19.00 -2.50
C LYS A 214 -7.71 -19.99 -2.99
N ASN A 215 -7.29 -21.00 -3.74
CA ASN A 215 -8.19 -22.02 -4.25
C ASN A 215 -9.01 -22.66 -3.15
N GLY A 216 -10.33 -22.78 -3.36
CA GLY A 216 -11.29 -23.36 -2.45
C GLY A 216 -11.89 -22.40 -1.43
N VAL A 217 -11.39 -21.16 -1.35
CA VAL A 217 -11.99 -20.14 -0.49
C VAL A 217 -13.20 -19.51 -1.20
N LYS A 218 -14.29 -19.32 -0.45
CA LYS A 218 -15.53 -18.71 -0.96
C LYS A 218 -15.54 -17.22 -0.72
N ILE A 219 -15.91 -16.48 -1.77
CA ILE A 219 -16.10 -15.02 -1.73
C ILE A 219 -17.29 -14.65 -2.64
N GLY A 220 -18.08 -13.67 -2.23
CA GLY A 220 -19.14 -13.07 -3.05
C GLY A 220 -18.56 -12.24 -4.21
N LYS A 221 -19.41 -11.85 -5.16
CA LYS A 221 -19.01 -11.01 -6.31
C LYS A 221 -19.21 -9.54 -5.96
N LEU A 222 -18.20 -8.71 -6.20
CA LEU A 222 -18.34 -7.26 -6.04
C LEU A 222 -19.04 -6.63 -7.27
N LEU A 223 -18.56 -6.97 -8.48
CA LEU A 223 -19.11 -6.44 -9.73
C LEU A 223 -19.91 -7.52 -10.46
N HIS A 224 -21.20 -7.26 -10.65
CA HIS A 224 -22.10 -8.15 -11.34
C HIS A 224 -22.24 -7.78 -12.83
N GLY A 225 -22.30 -8.79 -13.72
CA GLY A 225 -22.41 -8.57 -15.16
C GLY A 225 -21.94 -9.78 -15.97
N GLY A 226 -21.07 -9.53 -16.97
CA GLY A 226 -20.55 -10.58 -17.86
C GLY A 226 -19.62 -11.58 -17.17
N GLU A 227 -19.15 -12.55 -17.94
CA GLU A 227 -18.40 -13.72 -17.46
C GLU A 227 -16.87 -13.50 -17.32
N GLN A 228 -16.41 -12.23 -17.34
CA GLN A 228 -15.00 -11.92 -17.17
C GLN A 228 -14.50 -12.40 -15.81
N GLU A 229 -13.18 -12.59 -15.71
CA GLU A 229 -12.52 -13.11 -14.53
C GLU A 229 -13.23 -14.36 -13.96
N ARG A 230 -13.54 -15.32 -14.85
CA ARG A 230 -14.22 -16.58 -14.49
C ARG A 230 -15.58 -16.34 -13.79
N SER A 231 -16.33 -15.38 -14.29
CA SER A 231 -17.63 -14.93 -13.75
C SER A 231 -17.59 -14.33 -12.35
N MET A 232 -16.40 -14.02 -11.83
CA MET A 232 -16.24 -13.46 -10.48
C MET A 232 -16.19 -11.94 -10.49
N ARG A 233 -15.67 -11.33 -11.58
CA ARG A 233 -15.57 -9.87 -11.70
C ARG A 233 -15.91 -9.46 -13.12
N ALA A 234 -17.04 -8.80 -13.30
CA ALA A 234 -17.54 -8.36 -14.60
C ALA A 234 -16.78 -7.13 -15.15
N GLY A 235 -16.96 -6.84 -16.42
CA GLY A 235 -16.37 -5.70 -17.13
C GLY A 235 -15.30 -6.11 -18.12
N THR A 236 -15.32 -5.46 -19.30
CA THR A 236 -14.33 -5.71 -20.36
C THR A 236 -12.92 -5.54 -19.83
N THR A 237 -12.07 -6.52 -20.09
CA THR A 237 -10.69 -6.52 -19.61
C THR A 237 -9.91 -5.32 -20.16
N ASN A 238 -9.27 -4.55 -19.29
CA ASN A 238 -8.34 -3.48 -19.64
C ASN A 238 -7.02 -4.12 -20.12
N LEU A 239 -7.03 -4.62 -21.37
CA LEU A 239 -5.99 -5.47 -21.91
C LEU A 239 -4.59 -4.87 -21.83
N ALA A 240 -4.42 -3.63 -22.27
CA ALA A 240 -3.12 -2.97 -22.26
C ALA A 240 -2.56 -2.81 -20.83
N SER A 241 -3.42 -2.45 -19.88
CA SER A 241 -2.99 -2.29 -18.49
C SER A 241 -2.71 -3.62 -17.80
N VAL A 242 -3.47 -4.67 -18.12
CA VAL A 242 -3.22 -6.03 -17.60
C VAL A 242 -1.86 -6.54 -18.08
N VAL A 243 -1.55 -6.37 -19.37
CA VAL A 243 -0.22 -6.71 -19.92
C VAL A 243 0.87 -5.88 -19.23
N GLY A 244 0.63 -4.58 -19.07
CA GLY A 244 1.55 -3.69 -18.34
C GLY A 244 1.79 -4.11 -16.90
N MET A 245 0.77 -4.56 -16.18
CA MET A 245 0.91 -5.09 -14.81
C MET A 245 1.78 -6.36 -14.79
N GLY A 246 1.56 -7.29 -15.73
CA GLY A 246 2.37 -8.51 -15.83
C GLY A 246 3.85 -8.22 -16.08
N GLU A 247 4.17 -7.32 -17.01
CA GLU A 247 5.54 -6.93 -17.29
C GLU A 247 6.17 -6.17 -16.12
N ALA A 248 5.42 -5.25 -15.51
CA ALA A 248 5.92 -4.45 -14.39
C ALA A 248 6.30 -5.30 -13.17
N ILE A 249 5.45 -6.27 -12.80
CA ILE A 249 5.72 -7.12 -11.64
C ILE A 249 6.91 -8.07 -11.90
N GLU A 250 7.07 -8.56 -13.11
CA GLU A 250 8.20 -9.41 -13.51
C GLU A 250 9.53 -8.63 -13.39
N LEU A 251 9.58 -7.39 -13.90
CA LEU A 251 10.73 -6.51 -13.77
C LEU A 251 11.00 -6.16 -12.29
N ALA A 252 9.98 -5.81 -11.53
CA ALA A 252 10.11 -5.45 -10.13
C ALA A 252 10.70 -6.59 -9.28
N VAL A 253 10.20 -7.82 -9.47
CA VAL A 253 10.70 -9.01 -8.75
C VAL A 253 12.12 -9.38 -9.16
N LYS A 254 12.45 -9.27 -10.46
CA LYS A 254 13.79 -9.54 -10.97
C LYS A 254 14.85 -8.65 -10.31
N ASP A 255 14.56 -7.36 -10.20
CA ASP A 255 15.52 -6.37 -9.73
C ASP A 255 15.36 -6.05 -8.22
N MET A 256 14.41 -6.73 -7.54
CA MET A 256 13.99 -6.42 -6.16
C MET A 256 15.14 -6.46 -5.16
N GLY A 257 15.97 -7.51 -5.19
CA GLY A 257 17.04 -7.69 -4.20
C GLY A 257 18.08 -6.57 -4.23
N GLU A 258 18.51 -6.17 -5.43
CA GLU A 258 19.47 -5.07 -5.62
C GLU A 258 18.84 -3.72 -5.25
N ASN A 259 17.63 -3.47 -5.75
CA ASN A 259 16.90 -2.23 -5.47
C ASN A 259 16.59 -2.08 -3.98
N ALA A 260 16.09 -3.12 -3.32
CA ALA A 260 15.76 -3.09 -1.89
C ALA A 260 17.00 -2.75 -1.06
N LYS A 261 18.16 -3.37 -1.35
CA LYS A 261 19.41 -3.09 -0.65
C LYS A 261 19.83 -1.62 -0.84
N ARG A 262 19.94 -1.17 -2.09
CA ARG A 262 20.41 0.19 -2.42
C ARG A 262 19.47 1.27 -1.87
N ILE A 263 18.15 1.07 -2.01
CA ILE A 263 17.16 2.03 -1.51
C ILE A 263 17.18 2.06 0.03
N THR A 264 17.34 0.92 0.69
CA THR A 264 17.49 0.85 2.16
C THR A 264 18.72 1.63 2.63
N GLU A 265 19.86 1.50 1.96
CA GLU A 265 21.07 2.25 2.29
C GLU A 265 20.85 3.77 2.12
N LEU A 266 20.23 4.21 1.03
CA LEU A 266 19.90 5.62 0.80
C LEU A 266 18.88 6.15 1.82
N ARG A 267 17.84 5.37 2.12
CA ARG A 267 16.83 5.71 3.14
C ARG A 267 17.47 5.85 4.52
N ASN A 268 18.30 4.92 4.91
CA ASN A 268 18.98 4.98 6.21
C ASN A 268 19.89 6.19 6.29
N TYR A 269 20.67 6.47 5.24
CA TYR A 269 21.49 7.67 5.13
C TYR A 269 20.63 8.95 5.28
N PHE A 270 19.47 9.01 4.63
CA PHE A 270 18.54 10.12 4.76
C PHE A 270 18.00 10.25 6.19
N ILE A 271 17.56 9.14 6.80
CA ILE A 271 17.04 9.14 8.18
C ILE A 271 18.10 9.64 9.16
N ASP A 272 19.33 9.12 9.07
CA ASP A 272 20.43 9.53 9.94
C ASP A 272 20.76 11.00 9.76
N GLY A 273 20.78 11.49 8.51
CA GLY A 273 20.99 12.89 8.19
C GLY A 273 19.93 13.83 8.79
N VAL A 274 18.66 13.45 8.70
CA VAL A 274 17.55 14.23 9.29
C VAL A 274 17.66 14.26 10.81
N LEU A 275 17.83 13.12 11.46
CA LEU A 275 17.91 13.02 12.93
C LEU A 275 19.13 13.71 13.51
N ALA A 276 20.26 13.74 12.78
CA ALA A 276 21.47 14.42 13.23
C ALA A 276 21.46 15.93 13.04
N ARG A 277 20.76 16.44 12.02
CA ARG A 277 20.84 17.85 11.61
C ARG A 277 19.63 18.68 12.05
N ILE A 278 18.49 18.04 12.32
CA ILE A 278 17.23 18.73 12.65
C ILE A 278 16.81 18.33 14.09
N PRO A 279 16.85 19.27 15.06
CA PRO A 279 16.33 18.99 16.41
C PRO A 279 14.79 18.93 16.39
N TYR A 280 14.18 18.42 17.46
CA TYR A 280 12.72 18.32 17.61
C TYR A 280 12.04 17.66 16.41
N VAL A 281 12.62 16.54 15.96
CA VAL A 281 12.07 15.66 14.91
C VAL A 281 12.06 14.23 15.42
N ARG A 282 11.02 13.50 15.08
CA ARG A 282 10.94 12.05 15.35
C ARG A 282 10.72 11.26 14.07
N LEU A 283 11.32 10.09 14.00
CA LEU A 283 10.98 9.08 12.99
C LEU A 283 9.72 8.35 13.43
N ASN A 284 8.73 8.22 12.56
CA ASN A 284 7.50 7.47 12.80
C ASN A 284 7.63 6.04 12.27
N GLY A 285 7.03 5.07 13.00
CA GLY A 285 7.14 3.64 12.69
C GLY A 285 8.46 3.02 13.12
N ASP A 286 8.60 1.70 12.94
CA ASP A 286 9.80 0.96 13.32
C ASP A 286 11.00 1.33 12.44
N ARG A 287 12.19 1.40 13.05
CA ARG A 287 13.42 1.80 12.34
C ARG A 287 13.93 0.73 11.38
N GLU A 288 13.80 -0.53 11.73
CA GLU A 288 14.42 -1.65 11.04
C GLU A 288 13.40 -2.44 10.20
N LYS A 289 12.28 -2.83 10.81
CA LYS A 289 11.22 -3.59 10.17
C LYS A 289 10.30 -2.69 9.36
N ARG A 290 10.87 -2.04 8.33
CA ARG A 290 10.14 -1.13 7.44
C ARG A 290 10.48 -1.35 5.98
N LEU A 291 9.58 -0.91 5.10
CA LEU A 291 9.79 -0.90 3.65
C LEU A 291 11.10 -0.20 3.28
N PRO A 292 11.85 -0.70 2.30
CA PRO A 292 13.10 -0.09 1.85
C PRO A 292 12.99 1.40 1.54
N CYS A 293 11.87 1.81 0.94
CA CYS A 293 11.67 3.15 0.40
C CYS A 293 11.20 4.20 1.42
N ASN A 294 10.63 3.81 2.56
CA ASN A 294 9.83 4.70 3.40
C ASN A 294 10.64 5.38 4.52
N ALA A 295 10.49 6.69 4.64
CA ALA A 295 10.91 7.48 5.79
C ALA A 295 9.80 8.51 6.12
N ASN A 296 9.20 8.37 7.30
CA ASN A 296 8.14 9.27 7.78
C ASN A 296 8.61 9.98 9.05
N PHE A 297 8.55 11.31 9.05
CA PHE A 297 8.97 12.12 10.17
C PHE A 297 7.84 13.06 10.61
N SER A 298 7.82 13.36 11.91
CA SER A 298 7.05 14.46 12.45
C SER A 298 8.00 15.54 12.97
N PHE A 299 7.78 16.78 12.52
CA PHE A 299 8.57 17.96 12.87
C PHE A 299 7.75 18.81 13.85
N GLU A 300 8.26 19.01 15.07
CA GLU A 300 7.57 19.80 16.06
C GLU A 300 7.62 21.31 15.74
N TYR A 301 6.58 22.03 16.18
CA TYR A 301 6.41 23.49 16.11
C TYR A 301 6.17 24.07 14.72
N ILE A 302 5.91 23.26 13.71
CA ILE A 302 5.63 23.70 12.33
C ILE A 302 4.61 22.77 11.67
N GLU A 303 3.86 23.33 10.73
CA GLU A 303 2.87 22.60 9.94
C GLU A 303 3.51 21.89 8.76
N GLY A 304 3.12 20.62 8.54
CA GLY A 304 3.62 19.79 7.44
C GLY A 304 3.31 20.39 6.07
N GLU A 305 2.13 20.98 5.87
CA GLU A 305 1.77 21.64 4.62
C GLU A 305 2.74 22.77 4.26
N SER A 306 3.18 23.56 5.24
CA SER A 306 4.16 24.61 5.06
C SER A 306 5.54 24.08 4.66
N ILE A 307 5.92 22.92 5.21
CA ILE A 307 7.15 22.20 4.82
C ILE A 307 7.00 21.70 3.39
N LEU A 308 5.91 21.01 3.06
CA LEU A 308 5.67 20.45 1.72
C LEU A 308 5.68 21.52 0.66
N PHE A 309 4.97 22.63 0.88
CA PHE A 309 4.94 23.74 -0.05
C PHE A 309 6.35 24.35 -0.28
N SER A 310 7.14 24.48 0.80
CA SER A 310 8.50 24.99 0.70
C SER A 310 9.45 24.03 -0.01
N LEU A 311 9.29 22.71 0.19
CA LEU A 311 10.04 21.67 -0.50
C LEU A 311 9.71 21.66 -2.00
N ASP A 312 8.42 21.75 -2.37
CA ASP A 312 7.97 21.80 -3.76
C ASP A 312 8.56 23.00 -4.50
N LEU A 313 8.56 24.18 -3.90
CA LEU A 313 9.22 25.39 -4.44
C LEU A 313 10.72 25.18 -4.68
N ALA A 314 11.38 24.33 -3.90
CA ALA A 314 12.77 23.94 -4.09
C ALA A 314 12.95 22.74 -5.04
N GLY A 315 11.84 22.20 -5.60
CA GLY A 315 11.85 21.05 -6.51
C GLY A 315 11.97 19.70 -5.83
N VAL A 316 11.65 19.59 -4.52
CA VAL A 316 11.58 18.32 -3.77
C VAL A 316 10.12 17.95 -3.54
N GLU A 317 9.67 16.89 -4.18
CA GLU A 317 8.28 16.41 -4.14
C GLU A 317 8.14 15.29 -3.10
N ALA A 318 7.48 15.59 -1.98
CA ALA A 318 7.17 14.67 -0.89
C ALA A 318 5.67 14.76 -0.55
N SER A 319 5.21 14.03 0.45
CA SER A 319 3.78 13.99 0.83
C SER A 319 3.59 14.10 2.33
N SER A 320 2.43 14.60 2.76
CA SER A 320 1.94 14.32 4.10
C SER A 320 1.55 12.83 4.19
N GLY A 321 1.69 12.20 5.34
CA GLY A 321 1.30 10.80 5.53
C GLY A 321 -0.13 10.50 5.06
N SER A 322 -1.03 11.47 5.20
CA SER A 322 -2.46 11.38 4.84
C SER A 322 -2.79 11.89 3.42
N ALA A 323 -1.92 11.72 2.43
CA ALA A 323 -2.13 12.21 1.05
C ALA A 323 -3.49 11.81 0.43
N CYS A 324 -4.09 10.70 0.86
CA CYS A 324 -5.42 10.28 0.41
C CYS A 324 -6.57 11.06 1.05
N SER A 325 -6.31 11.87 2.07
CA SER A 325 -7.27 12.75 2.75
C SER A 325 -6.86 14.24 2.64
N SER A 326 -6.15 14.61 1.58
CA SER A 326 -5.62 15.96 1.32
C SER A 326 -6.65 17.10 1.26
N GLY A 327 -7.88 16.87 1.67
CA GLY A 327 -8.94 17.86 1.91
C GLY A 327 -9.46 17.87 3.35
N SER A 328 -8.93 17.02 4.22
CA SER A 328 -9.30 16.93 5.64
C SER A 328 -8.22 17.61 6.50
N LEU A 329 -8.65 18.51 7.38
CA LEU A 329 -7.80 19.10 8.44
C LEU A 329 -7.50 18.08 9.55
N GLU A 330 -7.99 16.85 9.45
CA GLU A 330 -7.76 15.82 10.46
C GLU A 330 -6.37 15.19 10.31
N PRO A 331 -5.66 14.97 11.42
CA PRO A 331 -4.37 14.29 11.40
C PRO A 331 -4.51 12.83 10.96
N SER A 332 -3.42 12.25 10.45
CA SER A 332 -3.38 10.85 10.04
C SER A 332 -3.83 9.91 11.17
N HIS A 333 -4.84 9.07 10.88
CA HIS A 333 -5.28 8.03 11.82
C HIS A 333 -4.16 7.04 12.16
N THR A 334 -3.25 6.75 11.23
CA THR A 334 -2.05 5.92 11.44
C THR A 334 -1.13 6.55 12.48
N LEU A 335 -0.84 7.85 12.37
CA LEU A 335 0.02 8.54 13.33
C LEU A 335 -0.62 8.62 14.72
N LEU A 336 -1.92 8.85 14.79
CA LEU A 336 -2.65 8.82 16.05
C LEU A 336 -2.63 7.41 16.68
N ALA A 337 -2.81 6.38 15.88
CA ALA A 337 -2.80 4.99 16.34
C ALA A 337 -1.46 4.58 16.97
N ILE A 338 -0.33 5.07 16.45
CA ILE A 338 1.02 4.84 17.03
C ILE A 338 1.36 5.80 18.18
N GLY A 339 0.38 6.59 18.66
CA GLY A 339 0.52 7.48 19.81
C GLY A 339 1.27 8.78 19.53
N VAL A 340 1.27 9.28 18.28
CA VAL A 340 1.76 10.63 17.98
C VAL A 340 0.70 11.63 18.42
N PRO A 341 1.03 12.62 19.30
CA PRO A 341 0.10 13.69 19.65
C PRO A 341 -0.41 14.44 18.41
N VAL A 342 -1.66 14.91 18.46
CA VAL A 342 -2.32 15.61 17.33
C VAL A 342 -1.47 16.77 16.83
N GLU A 343 -0.95 17.58 17.74
CA GLU A 343 -0.15 18.78 17.44
C GLU A 343 1.15 18.43 16.69
N ILE A 344 1.72 17.25 16.98
CA ILE A 344 2.95 16.77 16.34
C ILE A 344 2.61 16.05 15.02
N ALA A 345 1.46 15.38 14.95
CA ALA A 345 1.02 14.67 13.75
C ALA A 345 0.78 15.63 12.56
N HIS A 346 0.32 16.85 12.82
CA HIS A 346 0.17 17.90 11.79
C HIS A 346 1.50 18.31 11.12
N GLY A 347 2.63 18.17 11.82
CA GLY A 347 3.97 18.42 11.28
C GLY A 347 4.58 17.23 10.54
N SER A 348 3.80 16.23 10.13
CA SER A 348 4.35 15.01 9.54
C SER A 348 4.60 15.12 8.03
N ILE A 349 5.72 14.54 7.59
CA ILE A 349 6.10 14.41 6.18
C ILE A 349 6.56 12.98 5.93
N ARG A 350 6.02 12.39 4.85
CA ARG A 350 6.48 11.12 4.32
C ARG A 350 7.36 11.35 3.10
N PHE A 351 8.55 10.79 3.14
CA PHE A 351 9.44 10.66 1.99
C PHE A 351 9.47 9.19 1.56
N SER A 352 9.27 8.93 0.30
CA SER A 352 9.34 7.58 -0.25
C SER A 352 10.21 7.53 -1.50
N LEU A 353 11.35 6.86 -1.37
CA LEU A 353 12.38 6.74 -2.39
C LEU A 353 11.95 5.74 -3.48
N GLY A 354 12.46 5.93 -4.69
CA GLY A 354 12.28 5.00 -5.81
C GLY A 354 13.61 4.45 -6.33
N LYS A 355 13.49 3.56 -7.34
CA LYS A 355 14.64 2.90 -7.94
C LYS A 355 15.64 3.84 -8.63
N ASP A 356 15.25 5.07 -8.96
CA ASP A 356 16.11 6.01 -9.68
C ASP A 356 16.69 7.13 -8.78
N ASN A 357 16.32 7.14 -7.49
CA ASN A 357 16.89 8.13 -6.59
C ASN A 357 18.38 7.89 -6.35
N THR A 358 19.13 8.99 -6.31
CA THR A 358 20.59 8.99 -6.13
C THR A 358 21.00 9.62 -4.81
N LYS A 359 22.25 9.39 -4.40
CA LYS A 359 22.80 10.00 -3.19
C LYS A 359 22.83 11.53 -3.28
N GLU A 360 23.16 12.09 -4.44
CA GLU A 360 23.17 13.53 -4.68
C GLU A 360 21.80 14.16 -4.48
N GLN A 361 20.74 13.45 -4.89
CA GLN A 361 19.35 13.88 -4.65
C GLN A 361 19.01 13.88 -3.16
N ILE A 362 19.48 12.88 -2.42
CA ILE A 362 19.26 12.79 -0.98
C ILE A 362 20.06 13.88 -0.23
N ASP A 363 21.32 14.13 -0.61
CA ASP A 363 22.13 15.22 -0.05
C ASP A 363 21.45 16.58 -0.27
N TYR A 364 20.97 16.84 -1.49
CA TYR A 364 20.21 18.06 -1.83
C TYR A 364 18.94 18.19 -0.99
N THR A 365 18.18 17.09 -0.87
CA THR A 365 16.95 17.08 -0.07
C THR A 365 17.23 17.39 1.40
N LEU A 366 18.28 16.82 1.97
CA LEU A 366 18.70 17.09 3.35
C LEU A 366 19.03 18.56 3.56
N ASP A 367 19.80 19.17 2.65
CA ASP A 367 20.17 20.58 2.77
C ASP A 367 18.94 21.50 2.69
N VAL A 368 18.08 21.28 1.70
CA VAL A 368 16.82 22.04 1.55
C VAL A 368 15.91 21.85 2.77
N LEU A 369 15.76 20.61 3.27
CA LEU A 369 14.89 20.33 4.41
C LEU A 369 15.37 21.05 5.69
N VAL A 370 16.69 21.07 5.96
CA VAL A 370 17.26 21.80 7.09
C VAL A 370 16.94 23.29 7.00
N GLU A 371 17.21 23.91 5.85
CA GLU A 371 16.93 25.34 5.62
C GLU A 371 15.44 25.68 5.77
N VAL A 372 14.56 24.85 5.21
CA VAL A 372 13.10 25.02 5.30
C VAL A 372 12.63 24.93 6.75
N VAL A 373 13.04 23.90 7.48
CA VAL A 373 12.62 23.69 8.87
C VAL A 373 13.13 24.81 9.77
N GLU A 374 14.38 25.22 9.64
CA GLU A 374 14.93 26.34 10.42
C GLU A 374 14.19 27.66 10.15
N ARG A 375 13.91 27.96 8.87
CA ARG A 375 13.18 29.15 8.47
C ARG A 375 11.76 29.17 9.04
N LEU A 376 11.00 28.07 8.90
CA LEU A 376 9.63 27.97 9.37
C LEU A 376 9.56 28.05 10.90
N ARG A 377 10.48 27.41 11.61
CA ARG A 377 10.55 27.49 13.08
C ARG A 377 10.86 28.89 13.58
N LYS A 378 11.72 29.67 12.91
CA LYS A 378 11.97 31.08 13.26
C LYS A 378 10.70 31.95 13.17
N MET A 379 9.76 31.56 12.34
CA MET A 379 8.46 32.23 12.17
C MET A 379 7.39 31.72 13.13
N SER A 380 7.60 30.55 13.74
CA SER A 380 6.63 29.88 14.63
C SER A 380 6.65 30.50 16.02
N PRO A 381 5.54 31.04 16.53
CA PRO A 381 5.47 31.52 17.90
C PRO A 381 5.68 30.40 18.93
N LEU A 382 5.24 29.18 18.60
CA LEU A 382 5.38 28.01 19.49
C LEU A 382 6.84 27.61 19.73
N TYR A 383 7.70 27.79 18.73
CA TYR A 383 9.13 27.48 18.85
C TYR A 383 9.89 28.49 19.69
N ASN A 384 9.52 29.76 19.61
CA ASN A 384 10.19 30.83 20.33
C ASN A 384 9.92 30.77 21.86
N VAL A 385 8.70 30.43 22.30
CA VAL A 385 8.33 30.24 23.69
C VAL A 385 9.15 29.14 24.39
N ASN A 386 9.47 28.07 23.67
CA ASN A 386 10.24 26.93 24.19
C ASN A 386 11.76 27.16 24.25
N LYS A 387 12.29 28.24 23.68
CA LYS A 387 13.71 28.63 23.81
C LYS A 387 13.98 29.51 25.06
N GLU A 388 12.93 30.10 25.60
CA GLU A 388 13.03 30.98 26.77
C GLU A 388 12.80 30.26 28.12
N ASN A 389 12.41 28.96 28.07
CA ASN A 389 12.31 28.04 29.19
C ASN A 389 13.43 26.96 29.14
#